data_2a1861e1369c31a6614435157a12577b
#
_entry.id   2a1861e1369c31a6614435157a12577b
#
_cell.length_a   1.000
_cell.length_b   1.000
_cell.length_c   1.000
_cell.angle_alpha   90.00
_cell.angle_beta   90.00
_cell.angle_gamma   90.00
#
_symmetry.space_group_name_H-M   'P 1'
#
loop_
_entity.id
_entity.type
_entity.pdbx_description
1 polymer ?
#
loop_
_entity_poly.entity_id
_entity_poly.type
_entity_poly.pdbx_seq_one_letter_code
_entity_poly.pdbx_strand_id
1 'polypeptide(L)'
;MAERSKRICLYNEETAKNINQETLKLFQKYQIDMSIRDLSGNTVKQYNSDLMQWFIYMHDNQFNLSVLEATEDDITEYYYWRKQQGNNVNRQKRIMSSISAFYKFLRKKRLI
;
A
#
# COMPACT_ATOMS: atom_id res chain seq x y z
N MET A 1 -20.81 -12.04 -12.49
CA MET A 1 -20.36 -12.29 -12.16
C MET A 1 -19.81 -12.65 -11.29
N ALA A 2 -19.64 -12.74 -11.10
CA ALA A 2 -19.12 -12.99 -10.40
C ALA A 2 -18.40 -13.45 -9.93
N GLU A 3 -17.97 -13.62 -9.92
CA GLU A 3 -17.32 -14.09 -9.43
C GLU A 3 -16.59 -14.06 -8.51
N ARG A 4 -16.26 -13.84 -8.03
CA ARG A 4 -15.61 -13.83 -7.29
C ARG A 4 -15.01 -13.94 -6.15
N SER A 5 -15.15 -14.11 -5.59
CA SER A 5 -14.62 -14.25 -4.26
C SER A 5 -13.20 -14.74 -4.19
N LYS A 6 -12.57 -14.68 -5.25
CA LYS A 6 -11.17 -15.02 -5.31
C LYS A 6 -10.31 -13.95 -4.69
N ARG A 7 -9.17 -14.35 -4.16
CA ARG A 7 -8.20 -13.38 -3.70
C ARG A 7 -7.73 -12.53 -4.87
N ILE A 8 -7.76 -11.23 -4.68
CA ILE A 8 -7.32 -10.30 -5.71
C ILE A 8 -5.88 -9.91 -5.45
N CYS A 9 -5.03 -10.10 -6.42
CA CYS A 9 -3.66 -9.62 -6.38
C CYS A 9 -3.53 -8.51 -7.40
N LEU A 10 -3.25 -7.33 -6.94
CA LEU A 10 -3.17 -6.16 -7.81
C LEU A 10 -1.79 -5.98 -8.43
N TYR A 11 -0.81 -6.73 -7.98
CA TYR A 11 0.54 -6.54 -8.47
C TYR A 11 0.62 -6.70 -9.98
N ASN A 12 1.18 -5.71 -10.64
CA ASN A 12 1.41 -5.69 -12.07
C ASN A 12 2.78 -5.08 -12.29
N GLU A 13 3.69 -5.86 -12.83
CA GLU A 13 5.07 -5.44 -12.99
C GLU A 13 5.21 -4.21 -13.87
N GLU A 14 4.42 -4.11 -14.93
CA GLU A 14 4.44 -2.94 -15.80
C GLU A 14 4.00 -1.70 -15.07
N THR A 15 2.87 -1.78 -14.38
CA THR A 15 2.34 -0.66 -13.62
C THR A 15 3.31 -0.25 -12.52
N ALA A 16 3.94 -1.24 -11.89
CA ALA A 16 4.87 -0.96 -10.80
C ALA A 16 6.00 -0.04 -11.23
N LYS A 17 6.43 -0.14 -12.48
CA LYS A 17 7.50 0.72 -13.00
C LYS A 17 7.04 2.15 -13.20
N ASN A 18 5.75 2.37 -13.29
CA ASN A 18 5.18 3.68 -13.59
C ASN A 18 4.56 4.37 -12.39
N ILE A 19 4.72 3.80 -11.21
CA ILE A 19 4.23 4.41 -9.98
C ILE A 19 4.93 5.74 -9.77
N ASN A 20 4.21 6.67 -9.16
CA ASN A 20 4.73 7.99 -8.82
C ASN A 20 6.13 7.89 -8.21
N GLN A 21 7.07 8.65 -8.77
CA GLN A 21 8.47 8.57 -8.36
C GLN A 21 8.69 8.98 -6.92
N GLU A 22 7.94 9.95 -6.45
CA GLU A 22 8.04 10.37 -5.06
C GLU A 22 7.61 9.26 -4.13
N THR A 23 6.53 8.56 -4.49
CA THR A 23 6.05 7.41 -3.73
C THR A 23 7.11 6.32 -3.66
N LEU A 24 7.72 5.99 -4.80
CA LEU A 24 8.75 4.95 -4.85
C LEU A 24 9.96 5.32 -4.02
N LYS A 25 10.34 6.59 -4.04
CA LYS A 25 11.48 7.06 -3.26
C LYS A 25 11.22 6.91 -1.77
N LEU A 26 10.03 7.30 -1.33
CA LEU A 26 9.65 7.18 0.08
C LEU A 26 9.53 5.72 0.50
N PHE A 27 9.05 4.88 -0.41
CA PHE A 27 8.95 3.45 -0.16
C PHE A 27 10.33 2.84 0.05
N GLN A 28 11.32 3.25 -0.75
CA GLN A 28 12.69 2.78 -0.57
C GLN A 28 13.24 3.16 0.81
N LYS A 29 12.96 4.39 1.25
CA LYS A 29 13.38 4.83 2.58
C LYS A 29 12.75 3.96 3.67
N TYR A 30 11.50 3.59 3.49
CA TYR A 30 10.80 2.74 4.46
C TYR A 30 11.40 1.34 4.47
N GLN A 31 11.76 0.80 3.30
CA GLN A 31 12.39 -0.51 3.22
C GLN A 31 13.71 -0.53 3.97
N ILE A 32 14.50 0.54 3.85
CA ILE A 32 15.76 0.66 4.57
C ILE A 32 15.48 0.69 6.08
N ASP A 33 14.48 1.46 6.49
CA ASP A 33 14.11 1.55 7.90
C ASP A 33 13.71 0.19 8.46
N MET A 34 12.90 -0.57 7.71
CA MET A 34 12.51 -1.91 8.14
C MET A 34 13.71 -2.84 8.27
N SER A 35 14.69 -2.70 7.38
CA SER A 35 15.90 -3.49 7.43
C SER A 35 16.71 -3.18 8.68
N ILE A 36 16.83 -1.90 9.02
CA ILE A 36 17.58 -1.48 10.21
C ILE A 36 16.92 -1.98 11.48
N ARG A 37 15.59 -1.99 11.52
CA ARG A 37 14.86 -2.48 12.69
C ARG A 37 14.84 -4.00 12.80
N ASP A 38 15.42 -4.67 11.82
CA ASP A 38 15.57 -6.12 11.83
C ASP A 38 14.23 -6.87 11.97
N LEU A 39 13.22 -6.40 11.24
CA LEU A 39 11.93 -7.07 11.21
C LEU A 39 12.04 -8.42 10.51
N SER A 40 11.16 -9.37 10.88
CA SER A 40 11.19 -10.68 10.27
C SER A 40 10.94 -10.57 8.76
N GLY A 41 11.51 -11.52 8.00
CA GLY A 41 11.33 -11.54 6.56
C GLY A 41 9.87 -11.61 6.13
N ASN A 42 9.05 -12.34 6.87
CA ASN A 42 7.62 -12.44 6.57
C ASN A 42 6.92 -11.10 6.77
N THR A 43 7.27 -10.38 7.83
CA THR A 43 6.69 -9.07 8.10
C THR A 43 7.03 -8.08 7.01
N VAL A 44 8.31 -8.04 6.61
CA VAL A 44 8.77 -7.14 5.55
C VAL A 44 8.05 -7.45 4.24
N LYS A 45 7.99 -8.73 3.89
CA LYS A 45 7.35 -9.17 2.66
C LYS A 45 5.88 -8.76 2.63
N GLN A 46 5.21 -8.90 3.76
CA GLN A 46 3.80 -8.59 3.87
C GLN A 46 3.54 -7.09 3.72
N TYR A 47 4.34 -6.27 4.41
CA TYR A 47 4.21 -4.82 4.29
C TYR A 47 4.51 -4.36 2.87
N ASN A 48 5.56 -4.90 2.26
CA ASN A 48 5.91 -4.54 0.89
C ASN A 48 4.77 -4.87 -0.07
N SER A 49 4.18 -6.05 0.08
CA SER A 49 3.09 -6.48 -0.79
C SER A 49 1.87 -5.59 -0.62
N ASP A 50 1.48 -5.32 0.62
CA ASP A 50 0.30 -4.51 0.90
C ASP A 50 0.46 -3.09 0.36
N LEU A 51 1.64 -2.50 0.55
CA LEU A 51 1.89 -1.14 0.10
C LEU A 51 1.95 -1.06 -1.42
N MET A 52 2.63 -2.02 -2.04
CA MET A 52 2.74 -2.02 -3.50
C MET A 52 1.37 -2.14 -4.16
N GLN A 53 0.48 -2.97 -3.62
CA GLN A 53 -0.86 -3.10 -4.17
C GLN A 53 -1.65 -1.80 -4.04
N TRP A 54 -1.47 -1.07 -2.95
CA TRP A 54 -2.11 0.23 -2.78
C TRP A 54 -1.56 1.24 -3.78
N PHE A 55 -0.24 1.26 -3.97
CA PHE A 55 0.38 2.18 -4.94
C PHE A 55 -0.16 1.93 -6.35
N ILE A 56 -0.33 0.65 -6.71
CA ILE A 56 -0.86 0.29 -8.02
C ILE A 56 -2.31 0.75 -8.15
N TYR A 57 -3.11 0.60 -7.10
CA TYR A 57 -4.47 1.08 -7.10
C TYR A 57 -4.51 2.60 -7.34
N MET A 58 -3.63 3.34 -6.65
CA MET A 58 -3.56 4.78 -6.85
C MET A 58 -3.17 5.14 -8.29
N HIS A 59 -2.24 4.39 -8.84
CA HIS A 59 -1.83 4.61 -10.22
C HIS A 59 -3.01 4.41 -11.17
N ASP A 60 -3.75 3.33 -10.99
CA ASP A 60 -4.82 2.97 -11.92
C ASP A 60 -6.11 3.77 -11.72
N ASN A 61 -6.39 4.19 -10.50
CA ASN A 61 -7.70 4.74 -10.16
C ASN A 61 -7.67 6.13 -9.54
N GLN A 62 -6.52 6.64 -9.16
CA GLN A 62 -6.41 7.91 -8.46
C GLN A 62 -5.33 8.80 -9.05
N PHE A 63 -5.22 8.79 -10.37
CA PHE A 63 -4.33 9.68 -11.11
C PHE A 63 -2.86 9.56 -10.71
N ASN A 64 -2.45 8.39 -10.25
CA ASN A 64 -1.07 8.14 -9.83
C ASN A 64 -0.58 9.16 -8.81
N LEU A 65 -1.43 9.44 -7.83
CA LEU A 65 -1.09 10.39 -6.76
C LEU A 65 0.14 9.93 -5.99
N SER A 66 0.92 10.89 -5.52
CA SER A 66 1.96 10.62 -4.54
C SER A 66 1.29 10.30 -3.20
N VAL A 67 1.94 9.46 -2.39
CA VAL A 67 1.44 9.19 -1.04
C VAL A 67 1.35 10.46 -0.20
N LEU A 68 2.12 11.49 -0.55
CA LEU A 68 2.06 12.77 0.16
C LEU A 68 0.83 13.59 -0.22
N GLU A 69 0.25 13.29 -1.37
CA GLU A 69 -0.94 14.01 -1.87
C GLU A 69 -2.24 13.27 -1.58
N ALA A 70 -2.15 11.98 -1.28
CA ALA A 70 -3.35 11.19 -1.00
C ALA A 70 -4.02 11.69 0.27
N THR A 71 -5.32 11.91 0.18
CA THR A 71 -6.10 12.37 1.33
C THR A 71 -6.65 11.18 2.09
N GLU A 72 -7.21 11.44 3.26
CA GLU A 72 -7.88 10.43 4.04
C GLU A 72 -9.01 9.80 3.24
N ASP A 73 -9.72 10.62 2.47
CA ASP A 73 -10.80 10.13 1.62
C ASP A 73 -10.29 9.19 0.54
N ASP A 74 -9.15 9.50 -0.05
CA ASP A 74 -8.55 8.64 -1.07
C ASP A 74 -8.21 7.26 -0.48
N ILE A 75 -7.67 7.25 0.71
CA ILE A 75 -7.30 6.01 1.38
C ILE A 75 -8.54 5.21 1.76
N THR A 76 -9.57 5.89 2.26
CA THR A 76 -10.84 5.25 2.60
C THR A 76 -11.47 4.61 1.38
N GLU A 77 -11.40 5.28 0.25
CA GLU A 77 -11.91 4.74 -1.00
C GLU A 77 -11.22 3.43 -1.36
N TYR A 78 -9.90 3.37 -1.18
CA TYR A 78 -9.16 2.15 -1.42
C TYR A 78 -9.59 1.03 -0.47
N TYR A 79 -9.74 1.34 0.82
CA TYR A 79 -10.18 0.34 1.80
C TYR A 79 -11.55 -0.22 1.43
N TYR A 80 -12.46 0.66 1.04
CA TYR A 80 -13.80 0.26 0.66
C TYR A 80 -13.77 -0.66 -0.56
N TRP A 81 -12.97 -0.28 -1.55
CA TRP A 81 -12.83 -1.07 -2.76
C TRP A 81 -12.28 -2.47 -2.45
N ARG A 82 -11.25 -2.53 -1.59
CA ARG A 82 -10.67 -3.82 -1.21
C ARG A 82 -11.70 -4.70 -0.48
N LYS A 83 -12.49 -4.10 0.35
CA LYS A 83 -13.54 -4.83 1.07
C LYS A 83 -14.55 -5.41 0.09
N GLN A 84 -14.93 -4.65 -0.91
CA GLN A 84 -15.88 -5.10 -1.92
C GLN A 84 -15.30 -6.23 -2.78
N GLN A 85 -13.99 -6.31 -2.88
CA GLN A 85 -13.35 -7.40 -3.63
C GLN A 85 -13.35 -8.72 -2.87
N GLY A 86 -13.89 -8.74 -1.65
CA GLY A 86 -14.07 -9.98 -0.93
C GLY A 86 -13.02 -10.28 0.11
N ASN A 87 -12.21 -9.31 0.50
CA ASN A 87 -11.24 -9.53 1.58
C ASN A 87 -11.97 -9.83 2.88
N ASN A 88 -11.48 -10.80 3.63
CA ASN A 88 -12.05 -11.07 4.95
C ASN A 88 -11.58 -10.01 5.95
N VAL A 89 -12.17 -10.04 7.14
CA VAL A 89 -11.90 -9.03 8.17
C VAL A 89 -10.43 -8.97 8.55
N ASN A 90 -9.80 -10.11 8.70
CA ASN A 90 -8.40 -10.15 9.12
C ASN A 90 -7.46 -9.56 8.07
N ARG A 91 -7.71 -9.90 6.81
CA ARG A 91 -6.90 -9.36 5.74
C ARG A 91 -7.10 -7.85 5.60
N GLN A 92 -8.35 -7.40 5.75
CA GLN A 92 -8.66 -5.98 5.66
C GLN A 92 -7.93 -5.21 6.77
N LYS A 93 -7.94 -5.72 7.99
CA LYS A 93 -7.24 -5.09 9.10
C LYS A 93 -5.73 -5.02 8.86
N ARG A 94 -5.18 -6.07 8.27
CA ARG A 94 -3.75 -6.11 7.97
C ARG A 94 -3.37 -5.04 6.95
N ILE A 95 -4.18 -4.89 5.91
CA ILE A 95 -3.93 -3.88 4.88
C ILE A 95 -3.96 -2.49 5.50
N MET A 96 -4.96 -2.23 6.35
CA MET A 96 -5.07 -0.94 7.02
C MET A 96 -3.88 -0.68 7.94
N SER A 97 -3.41 -1.72 8.62
CA SER A 97 -2.24 -1.60 9.49
C SER A 97 -0.97 -1.29 8.70
N SER A 98 -0.82 -1.91 7.54
CA SER A 98 0.36 -1.68 6.71
C SER A 98 0.44 -0.24 6.24
N ILE A 99 -0.68 0.31 5.77
CA ILE A 99 -0.72 1.69 5.29
C ILE A 99 -0.53 2.66 6.45
N SER A 100 -1.17 2.39 7.58
CA SER A 100 -1.04 3.22 8.77
C SER A 100 0.41 3.27 9.25
N ALA A 101 1.09 2.12 9.26
CA ALA A 101 2.48 2.04 9.69
C ALA A 101 3.39 2.85 8.77
N PHE A 102 3.11 2.82 7.48
CA PHE A 102 3.89 3.59 6.52
C PHE A 102 3.77 5.09 6.77
N TYR A 103 2.54 5.58 6.98
CA TYR A 103 2.34 7.00 7.27
C TYR A 103 2.94 7.40 8.61
N LYS A 104 2.90 6.50 9.59
CA LYS A 104 3.54 6.74 10.88
C LYS A 104 5.04 6.95 10.70
N PHE A 105 5.66 6.13 9.85
CA PHE A 105 7.06 6.28 9.51
C PHE A 105 7.33 7.64 8.85
N LEU A 106 6.50 8.02 7.89
CA LEU A 106 6.69 9.29 7.18
C LEU A 106 6.61 10.47 8.15
N ARG A 107 5.67 10.45 9.08
CA ARG A 107 5.53 11.50 10.08
C ARG A 107 6.72 11.54 11.02
N LYS A 108 7.16 10.36 11.47
CA LYS A 108 8.28 10.27 12.41
C LYS A 108 9.54 10.85 11.79
N LYS A 109 9.73 10.64 10.49
CA LYS A 109 10.90 11.16 9.78
C LYS A 109 10.69 12.56 9.24
N ARG A 110 9.54 13.15 9.53
CA ARG A 110 9.18 14.49 9.07
C ARG A 110 9.23 14.62 7.55
N LEU A 111 8.78 13.59 6.88
CA LEU A 111 8.70 13.58 5.42
C LEU A 111 7.33 14.05 4.93
N ILE A 112 6.40 14.19 5.86
CA ILE A 112 5.10 14.79 5.58
C ILE A 112 4.72 15.74 6.70
#